data_801fc9a3218d2b283b9a4d9033de6547
#
_entry.id   801fc9a3218d2b283b9a4d9033de6547
#
_cell.length_a   1.000
_cell.length_b   1.000
_cell.length_c   1.000
_cell.angle_alpha   90.00
_cell.angle_beta   90.00
_cell.angle_gamma   90.00
#
_symmetry.space_group_name_H-M   'P 1'
#
loop_
_entity.id
_entity.type
_entity.pdbx_description
1 polymer ?
#
loop_
_entity_poly.entity_id
_entity_poly.type
_entity_poly.pdbx_seq_one_letter_code
_entity_poly.pdbx_strand_id
1 'polypeptide(L)'
;MQKVNVLNGSYRNVEIKDTVFTLVKEYTEGKDSNYITVDGAGHAGLPANKVRIKVAGREDFELLDGDEAAEVDAKSAPEDDDAVIERLRERFQVLEDMTYAACDGVVRGMVVTGPPGVGKSYGVEKVIREAELMNKMGGSTGATGRKYGMEKGAASPIGLFKLLYEYSNAGSVLVLDDCDSVLWDEQSLNLLKAALDSSPKRYLSWRSESRVLKNEGIPETFEFKGSIVFITNLKFDKTRGKIKDHLDAIMSRCHYLDLTLDTMRDKFLRCRQIVQDGMLYSYNFNQADQDELLGYIFDNRNKLREMSLRMVLKIADLKRMNGDKWKRYVEMTCMKRS
;
A
#
# COMPACT_ATOMS: atom_id res chain seq x y z
N MET A 1 31.75 -14.43 16.21
CA MET A 1 30.77 -15.44 16.66
C MET A 1 30.36 -16.21 15.42
N GLN A 2 30.27 -17.54 15.52
CA GLN A 2 29.91 -18.37 14.38
C GLN A 2 28.47 -18.13 13.99
N LYS A 3 28.18 -18.07 12.68
CA LYS A 3 26.84 -17.90 12.14
C LYS A 3 26.35 -19.17 11.48
N VAL A 4 25.03 -19.32 11.40
CA VAL A 4 24.36 -20.43 10.76
C VAL A 4 23.20 -19.91 9.91
N ASN A 5 23.15 -20.31 8.65
CA ASN A 5 21.98 -20.12 7.81
C ASN A 5 21.04 -21.30 7.99
N VAL A 6 19.82 -21.06 8.44
CA VAL A 6 18.76 -22.08 8.56
C VAL A 6 17.96 -22.08 7.28
N LEU A 7 18.19 -23.09 6.43
CA LEU A 7 17.50 -23.24 5.16
C LEU A 7 16.02 -23.65 5.34
N ASN A 8 15.79 -24.54 6.33
CA ASN A 8 14.43 -24.98 6.64
C ASN A 8 14.33 -25.37 8.13
N GLY A 9 13.47 -24.69 8.88
CA GLY A 9 13.31 -24.96 10.31
C GLY A 9 12.01 -24.40 10.86
N SER A 10 11.75 -24.67 12.15
CA SER A 10 10.58 -24.13 12.83
C SER A 10 10.84 -23.82 14.30
N TYR A 11 10.19 -22.78 14.77
CA TYR A 11 10.09 -22.46 16.20
C TYR A 11 8.62 -22.26 16.58
N ARG A 12 8.06 -23.19 17.36
CA ARG A 12 6.61 -23.24 17.64
C ARG A 12 5.81 -23.26 16.35
N ASN A 13 5.03 -22.21 16.06
CA ASN A 13 4.20 -22.07 14.85
C ASN A 13 4.82 -21.11 13.81
N VAL A 14 6.09 -20.73 13.96
CA VAL A 14 6.82 -19.86 13.03
C VAL A 14 7.69 -20.73 12.15
N GLU A 15 7.43 -20.76 10.86
CA GLU A 15 8.35 -21.35 9.87
C GLU A 15 9.54 -20.42 9.67
N ILE A 16 10.73 -21.01 9.58
CA ILE A 16 12.00 -20.33 9.37
C ILE A 16 12.60 -20.91 8.10
N LYS A 17 12.81 -20.05 7.11
CA LYS A 17 13.38 -20.42 5.81
C LYS A 17 14.46 -19.42 5.43
N ASP A 18 15.61 -19.95 5.01
CA ASP A 18 16.74 -19.17 4.51
C ASP A 18 17.05 -17.96 5.41
N THR A 19 17.26 -18.21 6.69
CA THR A 19 17.43 -17.15 7.69
C THR A 19 18.71 -17.37 8.48
N VAL A 20 19.53 -16.32 8.55
CA VAL A 20 20.83 -16.38 9.21
C VAL A 20 20.72 -15.94 10.67
N PHE A 21 21.32 -16.72 11.54
CA PHE A 21 21.36 -16.50 13.00
C PHE A 21 22.79 -16.54 13.54
N THR A 22 22.99 -15.91 14.67
CA THR A 22 24.19 -16.17 15.49
C THR A 22 24.04 -17.52 16.18
N LEU A 23 24.96 -18.43 15.91
CA LEU A 23 24.96 -19.75 16.52
C LEU A 23 25.37 -19.66 18.00
N VAL A 24 24.54 -20.22 18.86
CA VAL A 24 24.82 -20.31 20.30
C VAL A 24 25.29 -21.71 20.70
N LYS A 25 24.67 -22.73 20.08
CA LYS A 25 25.05 -24.12 20.29
C LYS A 25 24.79 -24.91 19.03
N GLU A 26 25.73 -25.75 18.65
CA GLU A 26 25.67 -26.63 17.49
C GLU A 26 24.51 -27.60 17.51
N TYR A 27 24.30 -28.22 16.34
CA TYR A 27 23.28 -29.22 16.13
C TYR A 27 23.23 -30.29 17.21
N THR A 28 22.05 -30.53 17.73
CA THR A 28 21.80 -31.51 18.81
C THR A 28 20.66 -32.44 18.36
N GLU A 29 20.95 -33.73 18.36
CA GLU A 29 19.96 -34.76 18.14
C GLU A 29 19.20 -35.03 19.46
N GLY A 30 17.88 -34.76 19.43
CA GLY A 30 17.01 -34.94 20.58
C GLY A 30 16.12 -36.18 20.40
N LYS A 31 15.55 -36.72 21.49
CA LYS A 31 14.66 -37.88 21.43
C LYS A 31 13.40 -37.65 20.61
N ASP A 32 12.87 -36.41 20.61
CA ASP A 32 11.60 -36.07 19.95
C ASP A 32 11.81 -35.20 18.70
N SER A 33 12.91 -34.49 18.57
CA SER A 33 13.25 -33.65 17.41
C SER A 33 14.69 -33.17 17.47
N ASN A 34 15.30 -32.99 16.31
CA ASN A 34 16.61 -32.37 16.19
C ASN A 34 16.51 -30.85 16.25
N TYR A 35 17.51 -30.18 16.75
CA TYR A 35 17.48 -28.70 16.85
C TYR A 35 18.89 -28.11 16.86
N ILE A 36 18.95 -26.85 16.46
CA ILE A 36 20.07 -25.94 16.66
C ILE A 36 19.67 -24.85 17.64
N THR A 37 20.61 -24.33 18.41
CA THR A 37 20.34 -23.24 19.35
C THR A 37 20.98 -21.96 18.82
N VAL A 38 20.17 -20.93 18.59
CA VAL A 38 20.59 -19.66 18.03
C VAL A 38 20.15 -18.50 18.91
N ASP A 39 20.70 -17.33 18.66
CA ASP A 39 20.20 -16.09 19.24
C ASP A 39 19.03 -15.58 18.40
N GLY A 40 17.85 -15.42 19.01
CA GLY A 40 16.64 -14.93 18.37
C GLY A 40 16.55 -13.40 18.34
N ALA A 41 17.51 -12.68 18.88
CA ALA A 41 17.49 -11.22 18.91
C ALA A 41 17.47 -10.63 17.50
N GLY A 42 16.54 -9.70 17.25
CA GLY A 42 16.40 -9.04 15.95
C GLY A 42 15.55 -9.77 14.93
N HIS A 43 15.07 -10.99 15.19
CA HIS A 43 14.25 -11.77 14.25
C HIS A 43 12.76 -11.72 14.60
N ALA A 44 11.92 -11.39 13.61
CA ALA A 44 10.48 -11.27 13.80
C ALA A 44 9.85 -12.61 14.23
N GLY A 45 9.05 -12.58 15.29
CA GLY A 45 8.36 -13.77 15.81
C GLY A 45 9.20 -14.65 16.74
N LEU A 46 10.46 -14.30 16.99
CA LEU A 46 11.34 -15.00 17.93
C LEU A 46 11.61 -14.15 19.18
N PRO A 47 11.79 -14.77 20.36
CA PRO A 47 12.21 -14.05 21.57
C PRO A 47 13.67 -13.59 21.46
N ALA A 48 13.98 -12.41 22.02
CA ALA A 48 15.32 -11.83 22.05
C ALA A 48 16.25 -12.55 23.05
N ASN A 49 16.36 -13.88 22.94
CA ASN A 49 17.20 -14.74 23.76
C ASN A 49 17.53 -16.04 23.02
N LYS A 50 18.15 -17.00 23.71
CA LYS A 50 18.48 -18.31 23.12
C LYS A 50 17.23 -19.07 22.73
N VAL A 51 17.13 -19.42 21.44
CA VAL A 51 16.00 -20.10 20.82
C VAL A 51 16.47 -21.44 20.25
N ARG A 52 15.67 -22.49 20.43
CA ARG A 52 15.89 -23.79 19.78
C ARG A 52 15.02 -23.88 18.54
N ILE A 53 15.66 -23.86 17.37
CA ILE A 53 14.99 -24.04 16.08
C ILE A 53 15.01 -25.52 15.78
N LYS A 54 13.83 -26.12 15.54
CA LYS A 54 13.69 -27.50 15.08
C LYS A 54 14.09 -27.59 13.62
N VAL A 55 14.89 -28.59 13.28
CA VAL A 55 15.35 -28.93 11.94
C VAL A 55 15.16 -30.43 11.73
N ALA A 56 14.94 -30.89 10.51
CA ALA A 56 14.77 -32.30 10.24
C ALA A 56 16.13 -33.04 10.22
N GLY A 57 17.16 -32.40 9.64
CA GLY A 57 18.49 -32.96 9.54
C GLY A 57 19.58 -31.89 9.42
N ARG A 58 20.80 -32.35 9.13
CA ARG A 58 21.95 -31.45 8.93
C ARG A 58 21.88 -30.72 7.59
N GLU A 59 21.11 -31.20 6.65
CA GLU A 59 20.81 -30.59 5.36
C GLU A 59 19.94 -29.33 5.46
N ASP A 60 19.30 -29.09 6.59
CA ASP A 60 18.42 -27.96 6.82
C ASP A 60 19.14 -26.68 7.30
N PHE A 61 20.46 -26.74 7.46
CA PHE A 61 21.24 -25.56 7.85
C PHE A 61 22.67 -25.64 7.34
N GLU A 62 23.30 -24.50 7.15
CA GLU A 62 24.70 -24.33 6.77
C GLU A 62 25.45 -23.48 7.78
N LEU A 63 26.66 -23.91 8.15
CA LEU A 63 27.53 -23.10 8.99
C LEU A 63 28.30 -22.13 8.07
N LEU A 64 28.23 -20.85 8.36
CA LEU A 64 28.89 -19.81 7.58
C LEU A 64 30.31 -19.59 8.09
N ASP A 65 31.29 -19.61 7.19
CA ASP A 65 32.67 -19.27 7.47
C ASP A 65 32.86 -17.76 7.63
N GLY A 66 34.01 -17.32 8.17
CA GLY A 66 34.22 -15.94 8.60
C GLY A 66 34.00 -14.88 7.51
N ASP A 67 34.35 -15.17 6.27
CA ASP A 67 34.16 -14.25 5.13
C ASP A 67 32.70 -14.21 4.67
N GLU A 68 32.01 -15.34 4.63
CA GLU A 68 30.58 -15.43 4.33
C GLU A 68 29.71 -14.81 5.44
N ALA A 69 30.14 -14.98 6.71
CA ALA A 69 29.49 -14.34 7.85
C ALA A 69 29.63 -12.80 7.79
N ALA A 70 30.73 -12.27 7.28
CA ALA A 70 30.96 -10.83 7.09
C ALA A 70 30.10 -10.26 5.96
N GLU A 71 29.91 -10.99 4.86
CA GLU A 71 28.99 -10.58 3.78
C GLU A 71 27.52 -10.56 4.21
N VAL A 72 27.13 -11.51 5.07
CA VAL A 72 25.77 -11.55 5.63
C VAL A 72 25.57 -10.44 6.66
N ASP A 73 26.57 -10.12 7.49
CA ASP A 73 26.51 -8.95 8.39
C ASP A 73 26.42 -7.63 7.61
N ALA A 74 27.09 -7.51 6.47
CA ALA A 74 26.95 -6.36 5.59
C ALA A 74 25.55 -6.27 4.96
N LYS A 75 24.91 -7.41 4.65
CA LYS A 75 23.52 -7.51 4.17
C LYS A 75 22.48 -7.39 5.28
N SER A 76 22.82 -7.72 6.53
CA SER A 76 21.95 -7.66 7.71
C SER A 76 22.18 -6.41 8.57
N ALA A 77 23.15 -5.55 8.24
CA ALA A 77 23.25 -4.23 8.86
C ALA A 77 21.91 -3.49 8.62
N PRO A 78 21.32 -2.90 9.68
CA PRO A 78 20.09 -2.15 9.48
C PRO A 78 20.35 -1.07 8.42
N GLU A 79 19.62 -1.18 7.30
CA GLU A 79 19.65 -0.20 6.22
C GLU A 79 19.55 1.20 6.83
N ASP A 80 20.38 2.13 6.39
CA ASP A 80 20.34 3.52 6.88
C ASP A 80 18.96 4.14 6.65
N ASP A 81 18.51 5.01 7.55
CA ASP A 81 17.21 5.65 7.46
C ASP A 81 17.05 6.42 6.15
N ASP A 82 18.10 7.05 5.65
CA ASP A 82 18.06 7.80 4.40
C ASP A 82 17.95 6.86 3.18
N ALA A 83 18.59 5.71 3.20
CA ALA A 83 18.43 4.68 2.17
C ALA A 83 17.00 4.10 2.15
N VAL A 84 16.42 3.85 3.33
CA VAL A 84 15.02 3.42 3.44
C VAL A 84 14.07 4.49 2.91
N ILE A 85 14.28 5.76 3.25
CA ILE A 85 13.48 6.89 2.77
C ILE A 85 13.55 6.97 1.24
N GLU A 86 14.74 6.83 0.63
CA GLU A 86 14.87 6.89 -0.82
C GLU A 86 14.15 5.72 -1.51
N ARG A 87 14.32 4.51 -1.00
CA ARG A 87 13.57 3.34 -1.50
C ARG A 87 12.05 3.52 -1.38
N LEU A 88 11.57 4.12 -0.29
CA LEU A 88 10.16 4.45 -0.14
C LEU A 88 9.73 5.53 -1.14
N ARG A 89 10.57 6.55 -1.37
CA ARG A 89 10.32 7.61 -2.36
C ARG A 89 10.17 7.02 -3.76
N GLU A 90 11.11 6.16 -4.18
CA GLU A 90 11.04 5.46 -5.48
C GLU A 90 9.73 4.67 -5.65
N ARG A 91 9.31 3.90 -4.63
CA ARG A 91 8.04 3.14 -4.71
C ARG A 91 6.82 4.04 -4.90
N PHE A 92 6.78 5.19 -4.24
CA PHE A 92 5.68 6.14 -4.40
C PHE A 92 5.81 6.97 -5.66
N GLN A 93 7.04 7.16 -6.19
CA GLN A 93 7.25 7.75 -7.51
C GLN A 93 6.65 6.86 -8.60
N VAL A 94 6.81 5.54 -8.52
CA VAL A 94 6.15 4.60 -9.44
C VAL A 94 4.62 4.78 -9.42
N LEU A 95 4.00 5.06 -8.27
CA LEU A 95 2.57 5.37 -8.20
C LEU A 95 2.22 6.62 -9.02
N GLU A 96 3.00 7.68 -8.87
CA GLU A 96 2.78 8.94 -9.60
C GLU A 96 2.97 8.72 -11.10
N ASP A 97 4.07 8.09 -11.52
CA ASP A 97 4.39 7.80 -12.92
C ASP A 97 3.31 6.93 -13.60
N MET A 98 2.85 5.89 -12.92
CA MET A 98 1.77 5.02 -13.42
C MET A 98 0.43 5.77 -13.52
N THR A 99 0.19 6.72 -12.63
CA THR A 99 -1.01 7.57 -12.68
C THR A 99 -0.93 8.54 -13.87
N TYR A 100 0.24 9.14 -14.15
CA TYR A 100 0.45 9.93 -15.37
C TYR A 100 0.24 9.08 -16.63
N ALA A 101 0.79 7.86 -16.66
CA ALA A 101 0.59 6.93 -17.77
C ALA A 101 -0.90 6.57 -17.97
N ALA A 102 -1.71 6.56 -16.91
CA ALA A 102 -3.16 6.40 -17.01
C ALA A 102 -3.84 7.66 -17.61
N CYS A 103 -3.40 8.86 -17.22
CA CYS A 103 -3.88 10.12 -17.81
C CYS A 103 -3.53 10.23 -19.30
N ASP A 104 -2.41 9.67 -19.72
CA ASP A 104 -1.99 9.61 -21.13
C ASP A 104 -2.67 8.47 -21.93
N GLY A 105 -3.45 7.62 -21.25
CA GLY A 105 -4.14 6.50 -21.86
C GLY A 105 -3.25 5.29 -22.17
N VAL A 106 -2.01 5.27 -21.71
CA VAL A 106 -1.06 4.15 -21.86
C VAL A 106 -1.42 3.02 -20.90
N VAL A 107 -1.74 3.35 -19.65
CA VAL A 107 -2.19 2.40 -18.62
C VAL A 107 -3.70 2.38 -18.56
N ARG A 108 -4.32 1.24 -18.92
CA ARG A 108 -5.78 1.07 -18.95
C ARG A 108 -6.37 0.80 -17.56
N GLY A 109 -5.62 0.12 -16.71
CA GLY A 109 -6.05 -0.25 -15.37
C GLY A 109 -4.88 -0.43 -14.41
N MET A 110 -5.05 0.08 -13.19
CA MET A 110 -4.09 -0.07 -12.12
C MET A 110 -4.83 -0.36 -10.81
N VAL A 111 -4.29 -1.28 -10.03
CA VAL A 111 -4.74 -1.58 -8.66
C VAL A 111 -3.63 -1.20 -7.70
N VAL A 112 -3.93 -0.29 -6.79
CA VAL A 112 -3.02 0.19 -5.75
C VAL A 112 -3.48 -0.32 -4.40
N THR A 113 -2.68 -1.15 -3.77
CA THR A 113 -2.96 -1.70 -2.44
C THR A 113 -1.96 -1.21 -1.41
N GLY A 114 -2.28 -1.43 -0.14
CA GLY A 114 -1.41 -1.08 0.99
C GLY A 114 -2.22 -0.62 2.20
N PRO A 115 -1.58 -0.48 3.37
CA PRO A 115 -2.28 -0.11 4.59
C PRO A 115 -2.89 1.30 4.49
N PRO A 116 -3.93 1.58 5.30
CA PRO A 116 -4.54 2.91 5.32
C PRO A 116 -3.54 3.97 5.82
N GLY A 117 -3.66 5.18 5.26
CA GLY A 117 -2.88 6.34 5.72
C GLY A 117 -1.39 6.35 5.34
N VAL A 118 -0.96 5.59 4.30
CA VAL A 118 0.41 5.65 3.76
C VAL A 118 0.59 6.66 2.61
N GLY A 119 -0.50 7.27 2.13
CA GLY A 119 -0.45 8.30 1.09
C GLY A 119 -0.87 7.84 -0.31
N LYS A 120 -1.52 6.66 -0.45
CA LYS A 120 -2.02 6.17 -1.76
C LYS A 120 -2.90 7.19 -2.48
N SER A 121 -4.02 7.55 -1.86
CA SER A 121 -4.99 8.50 -2.44
C SER A 121 -4.37 9.87 -2.67
N TYR A 122 -3.48 10.32 -1.78
CA TYR A 122 -2.79 11.60 -1.92
C TYR A 122 -1.90 11.64 -3.18
N GLY A 123 -1.09 10.60 -3.42
CA GLY A 123 -0.22 10.54 -4.60
C GLY A 123 -1.02 10.54 -5.91
N VAL A 124 -2.10 9.75 -5.99
CA VAL A 124 -2.97 9.72 -7.17
C VAL A 124 -3.69 11.07 -7.36
N GLU A 125 -4.25 11.65 -6.29
CA GLU A 125 -4.99 12.92 -6.35
C GLU A 125 -4.08 14.09 -6.78
N LYS A 126 -2.84 14.12 -6.33
CA LYS A 126 -1.82 15.11 -6.75
C LYS A 126 -1.66 15.08 -8.26
N VAL A 127 -1.39 13.91 -8.85
CA VAL A 127 -1.18 13.76 -10.29
C VAL A 127 -2.44 14.13 -11.08
N ILE A 128 -3.61 13.71 -10.63
CA ILE A 128 -4.89 14.04 -11.28
C ILE A 128 -5.12 15.56 -11.32
N ARG A 129 -4.86 16.26 -10.22
CA ARG A 129 -4.97 17.73 -10.17
C ARG A 129 -3.99 18.43 -11.11
N GLU A 130 -2.75 17.93 -11.17
CA GLU A 130 -1.74 18.46 -12.09
C GLU A 130 -2.14 18.24 -13.55
N ALA A 131 -2.63 17.04 -13.89
CA ALA A 131 -3.14 16.73 -15.23
C ALA A 131 -4.36 17.59 -15.61
N GLU A 132 -5.28 17.83 -14.67
CA GLU A 132 -6.40 18.77 -14.89
C GLU A 132 -5.93 20.19 -15.15
N LEU A 133 -4.97 20.67 -14.37
CA LEU A 133 -4.43 22.02 -14.53
C LEU A 133 -3.75 22.17 -15.88
N MET A 134 -2.90 21.21 -16.28
CA MET A 134 -2.25 21.21 -17.58
C MET A 134 -3.27 21.19 -18.73
N ASN A 135 -4.32 20.37 -18.59
CA ASN A 135 -5.39 20.29 -19.58
C ASN A 135 -6.15 21.64 -19.74
N LYS A 136 -6.35 22.38 -18.64
CA LYS A 136 -6.95 23.71 -18.63
C LYS A 136 -6.02 24.78 -19.22
N MET A 137 -4.71 24.71 -18.93
CA MET A 137 -3.72 25.69 -19.38
C MET A 137 -3.30 25.50 -20.84
N GLY A 138 -3.41 24.30 -21.39
CA GLY A 138 -2.96 23.95 -22.74
C GLY A 138 -3.74 24.62 -23.87
N GLY A 139 -4.65 25.56 -23.56
CA GLY A 139 -5.35 26.44 -24.53
C GLY A 139 -6.17 25.71 -25.62
N SER A 140 -6.16 24.43 -25.61
CA SER A 140 -7.02 23.61 -26.44
C SER A 140 -8.41 23.72 -25.87
N THR A 141 -9.12 24.75 -26.29
CA THR A 141 -10.53 24.94 -26.11
C THR A 141 -11.20 23.64 -25.73
N GLY A 142 -11.66 23.47 -24.53
CA GLY A 142 -12.60 22.49 -23.97
C GLY A 142 -12.95 21.19 -24.74
N ALA A 143 -12.24 20.88 -25.78
CA ALA A 143 -12.59 19.93 -26.82
C ALA A 143 -11.98 18.54 -26.68
N THR A 144 -11.09 18.28 -25.70
CA THR A 144 -10.55 16.93 -25.55
C THR A 144 -11.53 15.96 -24.89
N GLY A 145 -12.58 16.46 -24.25
CA GLY A 145 -13.56 15.63 -23.53
C GLY A 145 -12.98 14.75 -22.42
N ARG A 146 -11.71 14.99 -22.06
CA ARG A 146 -11.03 14.26 -20.99
C ARG A 146 -11.59 14.66 -19.63
N LYS A 147 -11.89 13.67 -18.81
CA LYS A 147 -12.35 13.86 -17.43
C LYS A 147 -11.47 13.11 -16.47
N TYR A 148 -11.21 13.73 -15.35
CA TYR A 148 -10.47 13.12 -14.24
C TYR A 148 -11.35 13.20 -13.00
N GLY A 149 -11.54 12.09 -12.32
CA GLY A 149 -12.36 12.07 -11.13
C GLY A 149 -11.98 10.95 -10.16
N MET A 150 -12.25 11.25 -8.89
CA MET A 150 -12.04 10.30 -7.79
C MET A 150 -13.35 10.10 -7.05
N GLU A 151 -13.86 8.88 -7.15
CA GLU A 151 -15.07 8.44 -6.47
C GLU A 151 -14.70 7.70 -5.19
N LYS A 152 -15.38 8.04 -4.08
CA LYS A 152 -15.15 7.44 -2.76
C LYS A 152 -16.45 6.87 -2.21
N GLY A 153 -16.36 5.69 -1.61
CA GLY A 153 -17.50 5.06 -0.95
C GLY A 153 -18.14 3.94 -1.75
N ALA A 154 -19.46 3.91 -1.89
CA ALA A 154 -20.18 2.80 -2.51
C ALA A 154 -20.83 3.20 -3.83
N ALA A 155 -20.71 2.35 -4.83
CA ALA A 155 -21.43 2.46 -6.09
C ALA A 155 -22.27 1.19 -6.34
N SER A 156 -23.52 1.39 -6.77
CA SER A 156 -24.32 0.29 -7.32
C SER A 156 -23.88 -0.05 -8.75
N PRO A 157 -24.22 -1.23 -9.29
CA PRO A 157 -23.87 -1.58 -10.68
C PRO A 157 -24.32 -0.52 -11.70
N ILE A 158 -25.53 0.02 -11.55
CA ILE A 158 -26.02 1.12 -12.38
C ILE A 158 -25.20 2.40 -12.20
N GLY A 159 -24.85 2.73 -10.95
CA GLY A 159 -23.99 3.86 -10.64
C GLY A 159 -22.61 3.71 -11.27
N LEU A 160 -22.02 2.52 -11.19
CA LEU A 160 -20.76 2.19 -11.84
C LEU A 160 -20.85 2.32 -13.37
N PHE A 161 -21.96 1.82 -14.00
CA PHE A 161 -22.16 1.94 -15.45
C PHE A 161 -22.22 3.41 -15.89
N LYS A 162 -22.90 4.28 -15.10
CA LYS A 162 -22.95 5.73 -15.32
C LYS A 162 -21.55 6.36 -15.23
N LEU A 163 -20.79 6.05 -14.18
CA LEU A 163 -19.41 6.53 -14.02
C LEU A 163 -18.54 6.10 -15.20
N LEU A 164 -18.60 4.83 -15.60
CA LEU A 164 -17.86 4.35 -16.76
C LEU A 164 -18.24 5.06 -18.05
N TYR A 165 -19.52 5.43 -18.25
CA TYR A 165 -19.94 6.25 -19.37
C TYR A 165 -19.37 7.66 -19.31
N GLU A 166 -19.43 8.29 -18.14
CA GLU A 166 -18.92 9.65 -17.92
C GLU A 166 -17.42 9.77 -18.20
N TYR A 167 -16.62 8.76 -17.82
CA TYR A 167 -15.17 8.69 -18.01
C TYR A 167 -14.78 7.87 -19.25
N SER A 168 -15.67 7.66 -20.21
CA SER A 168 -15.43 6.79 -21.37
C SER A 168 -14.48 7.36 -22.42
N ASN A 169 -14.24 8.67 -22.44
CA ASN A 169 -13.38 9.32 -23.42
C ASN A 169 -11.90 8.94 -23.22
N ALA A 170 -11.15 8.90 -24.34
CA ALA A 170 -9.71 8.62 -24.30
C ALA A 170 -8.96 9.64 -23.44
N GLY A 171 -8.07 9.17 -22.58
CA GLY A 171 -7.32 9.99 -21.63
C GLY A 171 -8.13 10.44 -20.42
N SER A 172 -9.38 10.00 -20.24
CA SER A 172 -10.11 10.18 -19.00
C SER A 172 -9.70 9.13 -17.98
N VAL A 173 -9.67 9.49 -16.70
CA VAL A 173 -9.32 8.59 -15.60
C VAL A 173 -10.40 8.59 -14.54
N LEU A 174 -10.93 7.41 -14.24
CA LEU A 174 -11.81 7.15 -13.11
C LEU A 174 -11.00 6.51 -11.97
N VAL A 175 -10.89 7.18 -10.84
CA VAL A 175 -10.31 6.63 -9.63
C VAL A 175 -11.42 6.14 -8.71
N LEU A 176 -11.36 4.88 -8.32
CA LEU A 176 -12.24 4.26 -7.34
C LEU A 176 -11.46 4.09 -6.04
N ASP A 177 -11.63 5.02 -5.09
CA ASP A 177 -10.91 5.09 -3.82
C ASP A 177 -11.77 4.53 -2.69
N ASP A 178 -11.37 3.39 -2.12
CA ASP A 178 -12.12 2.63 -1.11
C ASP A 178 -13.57 2.28 -1.56
N CYS A 179 -13.78 2.15 -2.90
CA CYS A 179 -15.06 1.72 -3.48
C CYS A 179 -15.16 0.18 -3.54
N ASP A 180 -14.77 -0.49 -2.48
CA ASP A 180 -14.65 -1.95 -2.44
C ASP A 180 -15.97 -2.69 -2.75
N SER A 181 -17.13 -2.02 -2.57
CA SER A 181 -18.44 -2.59 -2.90
C SER A 181 -18.55 -3.09 -4.35
N VAL A 182 -17.90 -2.40 -5.31
CA VAL A 182 -17.92 -2.80 -6.73
C VAL A 182 -17.12 -4.09 -6.98
N LEU A 183 -16.18 -4.42 -6.09
CA LEU A 183 -15.37 -5.64 -6.18
C LEU A 183 -16.07 -6.86 -5.56
N TRP A 184 -17.20 -6.67 -4.87
CA TRP A 184 -17.98 -7.74 -4.24
C TRP A 184 -19.29 -8.02 -4.96
N ASP A 185 -19.64 -7.22 -6.00
CA ASP A 185 -20.85 -7.38 -6.78
C ASP A 185 -20.54 -7.96 -8.17
N GLU A 186 -21.19 -9.06 -8.51
CA GLU A 186 -20.92 -9.80 -9.77
C GLU A 186 -21.21 -8.96 -11.02
N GLN A 187 -22.26 -8.13 -11.01
CA GLN A 187 -22.59 -7.27 -12.15
C GLN A 187 -21.54 -6.18 -12.34
N SER A 188 -21.12 -5.54 -11.26
CA SER A 188 -20.02 -4.56 -11.24
C SER A 188 -18.72 -5.17 -11.74
N LEU A 189 -18.38 -6.37 -11.27
CA LEU A 189 -17.18 -7.09 -11.71
C LEU A 189 -17.22 -7.42 -13.21
N ASN A 190 -18.38 -7.77 -13.76
CA ASN A 190 -18.53 -8.02 -15.19
C ASN A 190 -18.37 -6.73 -16.02
N LEU A 191 -18.89 -5.58 -15.56
CA LEU A 191 -18.66 -4.28 -16.18
C LEU A 191 -17.17 -3.91 -16.14
N LEU A 192 -16.50 -4.09 -15.00
CA LEU A 192 -15.08 -3.80 -14.86
C LEU A 192 -14.20 -4.69 -15.76
N LYS A 193 -14.51 -5.99 -15.87
CA LYS A 193 -13.80 -6.88 -16.79
C LYS A 193 -13.94 -6.44 -18.24
N ALA A 194 -15.13 -5.96 -18.65
CA ALA A 194 -15.34 -5.42 -19.99
C ALA A 194 -14.61 -4.08 -20.21
N ALA A 195 -14.60 -3.21 -19.20
CA ALA A 195 -13.91 -1.92 -19.25
C ALA A 195 -12.37 -2.06 -19.29
N LEU A 196 -11.83 -3.11 -18.71
CA LEU A 196 -10.38 -3.39 -18.59
C LEU A 196 -9.89 -4.39 -19.63
N ASP A 197 -10.76 -4.86 -20.54
CA ASP A 197 -10.39 -5.86 -21.52
C ASP A 197 -9.20 -5.43 -22.38
N SER A 198 -8.37 -6.40 -22.81
CA SER A 198 -7.18 -6.15 -23.62
C SER A 198 -7.48 -5.88 -25.09
N SER A 199 -8.73 -6.08 -25.53
CA SER A 199 -9.17 -5.83 -26.92
C SER A 199 -8.92 -4.38 -27.35
N PRO A 200 -8.67 -4.13 -28.64
CA PRO A 200 -8.51 -2.76 -29.16
C PRO A 200 -9.72 -1.86 -28.91
N LYS A 201 -10.92 -2.44 -28.94
CA LYS A 201 -12.18 -1.72 -28.67
C LYS A 201 -12.91 -2.39 -27.51
N ARG A 202 -13.23 -1.63 -26.50
CA ARG A 202 -13.88 -2.08 -25.27
C ARG A 202 -15.31 -1.55 -25.25
N TYR A 203 -16.30 -2.43 -25.41
CA TYR A 203 -17.71 -2.06 -25.39
C TYR A 203 -18.35 -2.52 -24.09
N LEU A 204 -19.02 -1.60 -23.41
CA LEU A 204 -19.85 -1.89 -22.26
C LEU A 204 -21.32 -1.85 -22.68
N SER A 205 -22.09 -2.81 -22.17
CA SER A 205 -23.52 -2.89 -22.47
C SER A 205 -24.33 -3.13 -21.21
N TRP A 206 -25.44 -2.40 -21.08
CA TRP A 206 -26.45 -2.61 -20.07
C TRP A 206 -27.75 -3.04 -20.74
N ARG A 207 -28.10 -4.33 -20.63
CA ARG A 207 -29.22 -4.93 -21.36
C ARG A 207 -30.53 -5.01 -20.57
N SER A 208 -30.55 -4.52 -19.31
CA SER A 208 -31.76 -4.42 -18.51
C SER A 208 -32.45 -3.08 -18.74
N GLU A 209 -33.78 -3.07 -18.74
CA GLU A 209 -34.51 -1.81 -18.77
C GLU A 209 -34.19 -0.97 -17.53
N SER A 210 -33.74 0.26 -17.77
CA SER A 210 -33.44 1.22 -16.70
C SER A 210 -34.02 2.59 -17.06
N ARG A 211 -35.04 3.00 -16.30
CA ARG A 211 -35.60 4.37 -16.42
C ARG A 211 -34.54 5.43 -16.08
N VAL A 212 -33.64 5.12 -15.15
CA VAL A 212 -32.57 6.05 -14.74
C VAL A 212 -31.64 6.35 -15.91
N LEU A 213 -31.15 5.32 -16.61
CA LEU A 213 -30.26 5.51 -17.77
C LEU A 213 -30.95 6.23 -18.92
N LYS A 214 -32.23 5.89 -19.19
CA LYS A 214 -33.04 6.56 -20.24
C LYS A 214 -33.23 8.04 -19.93
N ASN A 215 -33.56 8.38 -18.68
CA ASN A 215 -33.81 9.77 -18.29
C ASN A 215 -32.54 10.64 -18.34
N GLU A 216 -31.36 10.03 -18.12
CA GLU A 216 -30.07 10.73 -18.18
C GLU A 216 -29.43 10.68 -19.59
N GLY A 217 -30.10 10.09 -20.56
CA GLY A 217 -29.61 10.01 -21.95
C GLY A 217 -28.37 9.11 -22.11
N ILE A 218 -28.17 8.15 -21.20
CA ILE A 218 -27.04 7.23 -21.24
C ILE A 218 -27.41 6.07 -22.19
N PRO A 219 -26.58 5.80 -23.21
CA PRO A 219 -26.87 4.73 -24.18
C PRO A 219 -26.72 3.36 -23.54
N GLU A 220 -27.48 2.37 -23.99
CA GLU A 220 -27.40 0.99 -23.55
C GLU A 220 -26.05 0.32 -23.86
N THR A 221 -25.31 0.87 -24.82
CA THR A 221 -23.97 0.38 -25.20
C THR A 221 -23.08 1.56 -25.59
N PHE A 222 -21.86 1.58 -25.10
CA PHE A 222 -20.86 2.59 -25.47
C PHE A 222 -19.45 1.99 -25.51
N GLU A 223 -18.54 2.64 -26.23
CA GLU A 223 -17.12 2.30 -26.23
C GLU A 223 -16.43 3.01 -25.06
N PHE A 224 -15.68 2.25 -24.24
CA PHE A 224 -14.90 2.78 -23.14
C PHE A 224 -13.42 2.88 -23.54
N LYS A 225 -12.88 4.10 -23.57
CA LYS A 225 -11.48 4.40 -23.90
C LYS A 225 -10.68 4.95 -22.71
N GLY A 226 -11.35 5.17 -21.59
CA GLY A 226 -10.75 5.70 -20.37
C GLY A 226 -9.87 4.69 -19.66
N SER A 227 -9.29 5.14 -18.55
CA SER A 227 -8.48 4.36 -17.63
C SER A 227 -9.17 4.28 -16.26
N ILE A 228 -8.89 3.19 -15.51
CA ILE A 228 -9.45 2.98 -14.17
C ILE A 228 -8.30 2.75 -13.19
N VAL A 229 -8.30 3.49 -12.09
CA VAL A 229 -7.38 3.31 -10.97
C VAL A 229 -8.16 2.88 -9.73
N PHE A 230 -7.86 1.71 -9.20
CA PHE A 230 -8.44 1.22 -7.96
C PHE A 230 -7.47 1.51 -6.81
N ILE A 231 -7.96 2.13 -5.75
CA ILE A 231 -7.22 2.29 -4.50
C ILE A 231 -7.99 1.53 -3.43
N THR A 232 -7.35 0.55 -2.81
CA THR A 232 -8.01 -0.30 -1.81
C THR A 232 -7.06 -0.70 -0.68
N ASN A 233 -7.63 -1.07 0.45
CA ASN A 233 -6.92 -1.68 1.57
C ASN A 233 -7.08 -3.22 1.57
N LEU A 234 -7.81 -3.78 0.62
CA LEU A 234 -8.05 -5.22 0.50
C LEU A 234 -6.74 -5.96 0.18
N LYS A 235 -6.59 -7.12 0.81
CA LYS A 235 -5.54 -8.09 0.49
C LYS A 235 -6.16 -9.19 -0.35
N PHE A 236 -5.96 -9.13 -1.66
CA PHE A 236 -6.56 -10.07 -2.62
C PHE A 236 -6.14 -11.52 -2.38
N ASP A 237 -4.92 -11.76 -1.89
CA ASP A 237 -4.40 -13.10 -1.58
C ASP A 237 -5.22 -13.85 -0.52
N LYS A 238 -5.96 -13.13 0.34
CA LYS A 238 -6.77 -13.71 1.41
C LYS A 238 -8.21 -14.00 1.02
N THR A 239 -8.62 -13.59 -0.18
CA THR A 239 -9.99 -13.78 -0.67
C THR A 239 -10.19 -15.23 -1.14
N ARG A 240 -11.37 -15.80 -0.91
CA ARG A 240 -11.72 -17.18 -1.29
C ARG A 240 -13.06 -17.23 -2.02
N GLY A 241 -13.31 -18.33 -2.75
CA GLY A 241 -14.58 -18.59 -3.43
C GLY A 241 -14.71 -17.90 -4.80
N LYS A 242 -15.92 -17.86 -5.36
CA LYS A 242 -16.21 -17.31 -6.71
C LYS A 242 -15.71 -15.87 -6.94
N ILE A 243 -15.73 -15.05 -5.89
CA ILE A 243 -15.25 -13.67 -5.97
C ILE A 243 -13.75 -13.63 -6.25
N LYS A 244 -12.98 -14.61 -5.76
CA LYS A 244 -11.55 -14.70 -6.04
C LYS A 244 -11.29 -14.80 -7.54
N ASP A 245 -12.00 -15.68 -8.25
CA ASP A 245 -11.82 -15.86 -9.69
C ASP A 245 -12.09 -14.56 -10.47
N HIS A 246 -13.09 -13.79 -10.03
CA HIS A 246 -13.39 -12.47 -10.61
C HIS A 246 -12.30 -11.43 -10.30
N LEU A 247 -11.79 -11.40 -9.08
CA LEU A 247 -10.71 -10.50 -8.69
C LEU A 247 -9.42 -10.86 -9.43
N ASP A 248 -9.08 -12.13 -9.54
CA ASP A 248 -7.93 -12.61 -10.30
C ASP A 248 -8.04 -12.21 -11.78
N ALA A 249 -9.26 -12.24 -12.35
CA ALA A 249 -9.52 -11.78 -13.71
C ALA A 249 -9.35 -10.25 -13.87
N ILE A 250 -9.65 -9.43 -12.86
CA ILE A 250 -9.36 -8.00 -12.87
C ILE A 250 -7.87 -7.77 -12.70
N MET A 251 -7.24 -8.46 -11.76
CA MET A 251 -5.80 -8.35 -11.50
C MET A 251 -4.96 -8.67 -12.73
N SER A 252 -5.36 -9.69 -13.52
CA SER A 252 -4.67 -10.05 -14.76
C SER A 252 -4.77 -8.98 -15.87
N ARG A 253 -5.69 -8.01 -15.75
CA ARG A 253 -5.91 -6.91 -16.69
C ARG A 253 -5.35 -5.58 -16.21
N CYS A 254 -4.93 -5.51 -14.95
CA CYS A 254 -4.42 -4.31 -14.31
C CYS A 254 -2.95 -4.44 -13.96
N HIS A 255 -2.24 -3.32 -13.95
CA HIS A 255 -0.99 -3.24 -13.25
C HIS A 255 -1.25 -3.25 -11.73
N TYR A 256 -0.49 -4.01 -10.99
CA TYR A 256 -0.64 -4.13 -9.54
C TYR A 256 0.52 -3.48 -8.81
N LEU A 257 0.20 -2.53 -7.96
CA LEU A 257 1.18 -1.82 -7.14
C LEU A 257 0.86 -2.02 -5.65
N ASP A 258 1.72 -2.75 -4.95
CA ASP A 258 1.62 -2.94 -3.51
C ASP A 258 2.51 -1.93 -2.78
N LEU A 259 1.90 -1.05 -2.01
CA LEU A 259 2.54 -0.05 -1.16
C LEU A 259 2.52 -0.46 0.32
N THR A 260 2.49 -1.75 0.60
CA THR A 260 2.56 -2.25 1.98
C THR A 260 3.88 -1.84 2.62
N LEU A 261 3.79 -1.31 3.82
CA LEU A 261 4.90 -0.99 4.70
C LEU A 261 4.88 -1.99 5.85
N ASP A 262 5.86 -2.88 5.87
CA ASP A 262 5.84 -4.04 6.76
C ASP A 262 6.23 -3.68 8.18
N THR A 263 7.20 -2.79 8.36
CA THR A 263 7.73 -2.46 9.67
C THR A 263 7.16 -1.14 10.23
N MET A 264 7.19 -1.02 11.55
CA MET A 264 6.85 0.25 12.23
C MET A 264 7.85 1.36 11.85
N ARG A 265 9.11 0.97 11.59
CA ARG A 265 10.16 1.88 11.12
C ARG A 265 9.83 2.46 9.75
N ASP A 266 9.49 1.60 8.76
CA ASP A 266 9.13 2.07 7.42
C ASP A 266 7.92 3.03 7.44
N LYS A 267 6.90 2.71 8.26
CA LYS A 267 5.73 3.59 8.44
C LYS A 267 6.12 4.93 9.02
N PHE A 268 7.00 4.96 10.02
CA PHE A 268 7.48 6.21 10.61
C PHE A 268 8.34 7.00 9.61
N LEU A 269 9.27 6.36 8.92
CA LEU A 269 10.14 7.00 7.93
C LEU A 269 9.32 7.57 6.77
N ARG A 270 8.26 6.86 6.34
CA ARG A 270 7.33 7.42 5.35
C ARG A 270 6.60 8.66 5.89
N CYS A 271 6.15 8.65 7.14
CA CYS A 271 5.55 9.84 7.75
C CYS A 271 6.55 11.00 7.82
N ARG A 272 7.79 10.75 8.25
CA ARG A 272 8.87 11.73 8.30
C ARG A 272 9.13 12.33 6.92
N GLN A 273 9.27 11.51 5.90
CA GLN A 273 9.47 11.93 4.52
C GLN A 273 8.36 12.90 4.06
N ILE A 274 7.09 12.52 4.18
CA ILE A 274 5.95 13.32 3.70
C ILE A 274 5.80 14.63 4.49
N VAL A 275 6.16 14.64 5.78
CA VAL A 275 6.23 15.89 6.56
C VAL A 275 7.33 16.81 6.01
N GLN A 276 8.52 16.28 5.73
CA GLN A 276 9.63 17.03 5.13
C GLN A 276 9.28 17.53 3.72
N ASP A 277 8.51 16.77 2.95
CA ASP A 277 8.01 17.14 1.62
C ASP A 277 6.86 18.19 1.69
N GLY A 278 6.53 18.69 2.89
CA GLY A 278 5.65 19.84 3.08
C GLY A 278 4.20 19.55 3.46
N MET A 279 3.87 18.34 3.92
CA MET A 279 2.50 17.99 4.34
C MET A 279 1.92 18.96 5.38
N LEU A 280 2.77 19.56 6.22
CA LEU A 280 2.36 20.44 7.29
C LEU A 280 2.49 21.95 6.95
N TYR A 281 2.69 22.33 5.68
CA TYR A 281 2.77 23.74 5.29
C TYR A 281 1.55 24.57 5.72
N SER A 282 0.35 24.03 5.60
CA SER A 282 -0.88 24.73 6.01
C SER A 282 -1.03 24.92 7.51
N TYR A 283 -0.19 24.28 8.30
CA TYR A 283 -0.18 24.42 9.76
C TYR A 283 0.67 25.59 10.23
N ASN A 284 1.51 26.18 9.36
CA ASN A 284 2.47 27.23 9.67
C ASN A 284 3.47 26.85 10.78
N PHE A 285 3.82 25.56 10.86
CA PHE A 285 4.82 25.06 11.78
C PHE A 285 6.22 25.40 11.27
N ASN A 286 7.06 25.94 12.16
CA ASN A 286 8.47 26.08 11.88
C ASN A 286 9.19 24.71 11.97
N GLN A 287 10.49 24.66 11.66
CA GLN A 287 11.25 23.41 11.68
C GLN A 287 11.27 22.77 13.08
N ALA A 288 11.45 23.57 14.13
CA ALA A 288 11.46 23.07 15.52
C ALA A 288 10.12 22.45 15.92
N ASP A 289 9.00 23.01 15.47
CA ASP A 289 7.66 22.45 15.69
C ASP A 289 7.48 21.10 15.03
N GLN A 290 7.99 20.95 13.80
CA GLN A 290 7.93 19.70 13.05
C GLN A 290 8.82 18.64 13.68
N ASP A 291 10.03 19.02 14.11
CA ASP A 291 10.98 18.13 14.77
C ASP A 291 10.45 17.66 16.13
N GLU A 292 9.84 18.56 16.91
CA GLU A 292 9.19 18.19 18.17
C GLU A 292 8.02 17.21 17.95
N LEU A 293 7.20 17.45 16.92
CA LEU A 293 6.07 16.59 16.58
C LEU A 293 6.53 15.21 16.16
N LEU A 294 7.50 15.14 15.26
CA LEU A 294 8.06 13.89 14.77
C LEU A 294 8.80 13.12 15.88
N GLY A 295 9.58 13.81 16.71
CA GLY A 295 10.25 13.22 17.88
C GLY A 295 9.25 12.60 18.85
N TYR A 296 8.18 13.32 19.18
CA TYR A 296 7.12 12.79 20.05
C TYR A 296 6.42 11.56 19.45
N ILE A 297 6.13 11.58 18.14
CA ILE A 297 5.55 10.43 17.43
C ILE A 297 6.49 9.23 17.48
N PHE A 298 7.78 9.45 17.24
CA PHE A 298 8.80 8.39 17.29
C PHE A 298 8.89 7.74 18.66
N ASP A 299 8.98 8.54 19.72
CA ASP A 299 9.10 8.06 21.11
C ASP A 299 7.87 7.24 21.55
N ASN A 300 6.70 7.62 21.03
CA ASN A 300 5.43 6.98 21.38
C ASN A 300 4.87 6.05 20.30
N ARG A 301 5.64 5.71 19.27
CA ARG A 301 5.19 4.93 18.10
C ARG A 301 4.49 3.61 18.42
N ASN A 302 4.91 2.93 19.49
CA ASN A 302 4.30 1.67 19.92
C ASN A 302 3.02 1.86 20.73
N LYS A 303 2.83 3.04 21.33
CA LYS A 303 1.63 3.40 22.12
C LYS A 303 0.53 4.01 21.27
N LEU A 304 0.86 4.61 20.13
CA LEU A 304 -0.13 5.16 19.21
C LEU A 304 -1.06 4.06 18.67
N ARG A 305 -2.34 4.40 18.46
CA ARG A 305 -3.34 3.47 17.89
C ARG A 305 -2.94 2.96 16.51
N GLU A 306 -2.31 3.84 15.71
CA GLU A 306 -1.80 3.52 14.38
C GLU A 306 -0.56 4.38 14.09
N MET A 307 0.30 3.91 13.19
CA MET A 307 1.35 4.73 12.59
C MET A 307 0.94 5.01 11.16
N SER A 308 0.49 6.24 10.89
CA SER A 308 -0.04 6.66 9.60
C SER A 308 0.04 8.18 9.41
N LEU A 309 -0.04 8.65 8.17
CA LEU A 309 -0.13 10.09 7.87
C LEU A 309 -1.37 10.73 8.51
N ARG A 310 -2.48 9.98 8.60
CA ARG A 310 -3.69 10.46 9.31
C ARG A 310 -3.42 10.72 10.78
N MET A 311 -2.61 9.88 11.42
CA MET A 311 -2.21 10.08 12.83
C MET A 311 -1.32 11.31 12.98
N VAL A 312 -0.40 11.54 12.05
CA VAL A 312 0.44 12.76 12.04
C VAL A 312 -0.44 14.02 11.97
N LEU A 313 -1.42 14.04 11.05
CA LEU A 313 -2.36 15.18 10.93
C LEU A 313 -3.19 15.38 12.19
N LYS A 314 -3.74 14.32 12.80
CA LYS A 314 -4.47 14.41 14.07
C LYS A 314 -3.62 15.03 15.18
N ILE A 315 -2.35 14.62 15.27
CA ILE A 315 -1.43 15.16 16.29
C ILE A 315 -1.06 16.62 15.97
N ALA A 316 -0.88 16.96 14.68
CA ALA A 316 -0.64 18.33 14.24
C ALA A 316 -1.83 19.26 14.54
N ASP A 317 -3.08 18.78 14.36
CA ASP A 317 -4.29 19.52 14.75
C ASP A 317 -4.28 19.86 16.24
N LEU A 318 -3.94 18.87 17.10
CA LEU A 318 -3.88 19.08 18.55
C LEU A 318 -2.76 20.03 18.95
N LYS A 319 -1.59 19.96 18.30
CA LYS A 319 -0.49 20.88 18.54
C LYS A 319 -0.87 22.31 18.15
N ARG A 320 -1.51 22.49 16.99
CA ARG A 320 -2.00 23.81 16.53
C ARG A 320 -3.09 24.38 17.46
N MET A 321 -3.97 23.51 17.99
CA MET A 321 -5.08 23.91 18.85
C MET A 321 -4.65 24.35 20.24
N ASN A 322 -3.66 23.69 20.87
CA ASN A 322 -3.39 23.79 22.31
C ASN A 322 -1.94 24.07 22.71
N GLY A 323 -1.08 24.55 21.82
CA GLY A 323 0.29 24.95 22.17
C GLY A 323 0.98 23.98 23.15
N ASP A 324 1.23 24.43 24.40
CA ASP A 324 2.01 23.63 25.37
C ASP A 324 1.30 22.36 25.90
N LYS A 325 -0.01 22.24 25.76
CA LYS A 325 -0.80 21.12 26.33
C LYS A 325 -1.11 20.01 25.34
N TRP A 326 -0.67 20.12 24.10
CA TRP A 326 -1.05 19.19 23.03
C TRP A 326 -0.69 17.73 23.33
N LYS A 327 0.43 17.47 24.01
CA LYS A 327 0.88 16.10 24.36
C LYS A 327 -0.15 15.37 25.22
N ARG A 328 -0.74 16.06 26.20
CA ARG A 328 -1.82 15.48 27.04
C ARG A 328 -3.05 15.11 26.23
N TYR A 329 -3.42 15.93 25.24
CA TYR A 329 -4.56 15.63 24.36
C TYR A 329 -4.26 14.42 23.47
N VAL A 330 -3.03 14.29 22.98
CA VAL A 330 -2.59 13.10 22.21
C VAL A 330 -2.68 11.85 23.07
N GLU A 331 -2.23 11.88 24.32
CA GLU A 331 -2.34 10.74 25.25
C GLU A 331 -3.79 10.27 25.43
N MET A 332 -4.73 11.20 25.55
CA MET A 332 -6.13 10.90 25.74
C MET A 332 -6.85 10.41 24.48
N THR A 333 -6.46 10.87 23.29
CA THR A 333 -7.22 10.67 22.06
C THR A 333 -6.56 9.77 21.02
N CYS A 334 -5.23 9.71 21.00
CA CYS A 334 -4.45 9.02 19.96
C CYS A 334 -3.76 7.74 20.45
N MET A 335 -3.64 7.54 21.77
CA MET A 335 -2.99 6.36 22.35
C MET A 335 -3.93 5.15 22.41
N LYS A 336 -3.36 3.94 22.36
CA LYS A 336 -4.05 2.71 22.71
C LYS A 336 -4.52 2.79 24.18
N ARG A 337 -5.66 2.23 24.47
CA ARG A 337 -6.06 2.02 25.89
C ARG A 337 -5.13 0.95 26.47
N SER A 338 -4.47 1.27 27.57
CA SER A 338 -3.72 0.33 28.41
C SER A 338 -4.67 -0.67 29.04
#